data_28e8054a17dd1785884feb7460e0c6c2
#
_entry.id   28e8054a17dd1785884feb7460e0c6c2
#
_cell.length_a   1.000
_cell.length_b   1.000
_cell.length_c   1.000
_cell.angle_alpha   90.00
_cell.angle_beta   90.00
_cell.angle_gamma   90.00
#
_symmetry.space_group_name_H-M   'P 1'
#
loop_
_entity.id
_entity.type
_entity.pdbx_description
1 polymer ?
#
loop_
_entity_poly.entity_id
_entity_poly.type
_entity_poly.pdbx_seq_one_letter_code
_entity_poly.pdbx_strand_id
1 'polypeptide(L)'
;MQVRKILSLLILSSLSTLVSAENQTVHPKKLALAGFQSGIYQTDKLFIAGQPLSSVGIKELKRLGLTTIVNIRTAQEVTNPKLTPIDESALSAELGLKYVHLPSGGKGTPYNPATVRAFARVMDAASGKVLLHCASGRRASHLWVAYLVNYQDVPLATAIDLGREANFGSVPLEGYLKGSINYLLTN
;
A
#
# COMPACT_ATOMS: atom_id res chain seq x y z
N MET A 1 13.97 -71.33 32.43
CA MET A 1 13.95 -70.92 31.00
C MET A 1 13.21 -69.57 30.93
N GLN A 2 13.94 -68.45 30.96
CA GLN A 2 13.35 -67.10 30.97
C GLN A 2 13.45 -66.51 29.56
N VAL A 3 12.30 -66.14 29.00
CA VAL A 3 12.16 -65.51 27.69
C VAL A 3 12.21 -63.99 27.90
N ARG A 4 13.31 -63.33 27.49
CA ARG A 4 13.41 -61.85 27.47
C ARG A 4 12.65 -61.31 26.30
N LYS A 5 11.56 -60.55 26.55
CA LYS A 5 10.89 -59.70 25.55
C LYS A 5 11.73 -58.45 25.30
N ILE A 6 12.24 -58.29 24.09
CA ILE A 6 12.88 -57.09 23.62
C ILE A 6 11.76 -56.17 23.12
N LEU A 7 11.57 -55.02 23.78
CA LEU A 7 10.63 -53.98 23.38
C LEU A 7 11.38 -53.01 22.46
N SER A 8 11.15 -53.11 21.16
CA SER A 8 11.69 -52.16 20.18
C SER A 8 10.86 -50.86 20.19
N LEU A 9 11.49 -49.79 20.69
CA LEU A 9 10.90 -48.45 20.68
C LEU A 9 11.15 -47.80 19.31
N LEU A 10 10.12 -47.75 18.48
CA LEU A 10 10.14 -46.98 17.22
C LEU A 10 9.98 -45.49 17.54
N ILE A 11 11.08 -44.74 17.42
CA ILE A 11 11.04 -43.28 17.48
C ILE A 11 10.61 -42.77 16.10
N LEU A 12 9.35 -42.36 15.97
CA LEU A 12 8.85 -41.62 14.80
C LEU A 12 9.35 -40.18 14.91
N SER A 13 10.42 -39.84 14.18
CA SER A 13 10.83 -38.45 13.99
C SER A 13 9.89 -37.76 13.00
N SER A 14 8.95 -36.97 13.51
CA SER A 14 8.15 -36.07 12.70
C SER A 14 9.03 -34.92 12.18
N LEU A 15 9.45 -34.99 10.93
CA LEU A 15 10.07 -33.88 10.21
C LEU A 15 8.98 -32.85 9.96
N SER A 16 8.88 -31.83 10.82
CA SER A 16 8.05 -30.65 10.56
C SER A 16 8.72 -29.83 9.46
N THR A 17 8.24 -29.98 8.22
CA THR A 17 8.59 -29.08 7.13
C THR A 17 8.01 -27.71 7.45
N LEU A 18 8.88 -26.77 7.85
CA LEU A 18 8.56 -25.35 7.85
C LEU A 18 8.35 -24.93 6.40
N VAL A 19 7.11 -24.92 5.97
CA VAL A 19 6.69 -24.27 4.73
C VAL A 19 6.83 -22.77 5.01
N SER A 20 7.93 -22.18 4.58
CA SER A 20 8.03 -20.72 4.47
C SER A 20 6.92 -20.28 3.53
N ALA A 21 5.93 -19.57 4.05
CA ALA A 21 4.97 -18.86 3.22
C ALA A 21 5.78 -17.83 2.42
N GLU A 22 6.14 -18.17 1.18
CA GLU A 22 6.62 -17.17 0.23
C GLU A 22 5.55 -16.09 0.16
N ASN A 23 5.93 -14.89 0.58
CA ASN A 23 5.10 -13.71 0.51
C ASN A 23 4.91 -13.41 -0.99
N GLN A 24 3.86 -13.99 -1.59
CA GLN A 24 3.56 -13.78 -3.01
C GLN A 24 3.29 -12.29 -3.20
N THR A 25 4.25 -11.59 -3.78
CA THR A 25 4.11 -10.20 -4.18
C THR A 25 3.01 -10.09 -5.23
N VAL A 26 1.87 -9.52 -4.83
CA VAL A 26 0.73 -9.37 -5.74
C VAL A 26 0.99 -8.19 -6.69
N HIS A 27 1.12 -8.47 -7.98
CA HIS A 27 1.27 -7.47 -9.02
C HIS A 27 0.04 -6.55 -9.10
N PRO A 28 0.23 -5.23 -9.22
CA PRO A 28 -0.88 -4.28 -9.37
C PRO A 28 -1.69 -4.53 -10.63
N LYS A 29 -3.00 -4.66 -10.48
CA LYS A 29 -3.92 -4.78 -11.61
C LYS A 29 -4.60 -3.43 -11.87
N LYS A 30 -4.47 -2.89 -13.07
CA LYS A 30 -5.20 -1.68 -13.48
C LYS A 30 -6.69 -1.98 -13.57
N LEU A 31 -7.51 -1.13 -12.92
CA LEU A 31 -8.96 -1.21 -12.97
C LEU A 31 -9.53 -0.21 -14.00
N ALA A 32 -10.55 -0.64 -14.73
CA ALA A 32 -11.30 0.22 -15.65
C ALA A 32 -12.44 0.92 -14.90
N LEU A 33 -12.10 1.83 -13.97
CA LEU A 33 -13.07 2.61 -13.20
C LEU A 33 -12.97 4.09 -13.56
N ALA A 34 -14.14 4.73 -13.71
CA ALA A 34 -14.26 6.17 -13.88
C ALA A 34 -14.28 6.93 -12.54
N GLY A 35 -14.17 8.26 -12.59
CA GLY A 35 -14.28 9.12 -11.41
C GLY A 35 -12.98 9.39 -10.68
N PHE A 36 -11.83 9.12 -11.30
CA PHE A 36 -10.50 9.45 -10.80
C PHE A 36 -9.70 10.23 -11.85
N GLN A 37 -8.79 11.08 -11.40
CA GLN A 37 -7.93 11.89 -12.29
C GLN A 37 -6.93 11.04 -13.08
N SER A 38 -6.56 9.88 -12.57
CA SER A 38 -5.65 8.93 -13.23
C SER A 38 -6.12 7.49 -13.04
N GLY A 39 -5.40 6.53 -13.60
CA GLY A 39 -5.69 5.11 -13.43
C GLY A 39 -5.74 4.70 -11.95
N ILE A 40 -6.51 3.66 -11.69
CA ILE A 40 -6.55 2.99 -10.41
C ILE A 40 -5.87 1.65 -10.56
N TYR A 41 -5.05 1.30 -9.58
CA TYR A 41 -4.33 0.04 -9.53
C TYR A 41 -4.69 -0.71 -8.25
N GLN A 42 -5.11 -1.94 -8.37
CA GLN A 42 -5.48 -2.78 -7.25
C GLN A 42 -4.39 -3.81 -6.97
N THR A 43 -3.98 -3.90 -5.71
CA THR A 43 -3.24 -5.04 -5.15
C THR A 43 -4.19 -5.86 -4.28
N ASP A 44 -3.68 -6.76 -3.43
CA ASP A 44 -4.53 -7.55 -2.52
C ASP A 44 -5.37 -6.64 -1.59
N LYS A 45 -4.72 -5.79 -0.79
CA LYS A 45 -5.38 -4.93 0.21
C LYS A 45 -5.44 -3.45 -0.15
N LEU A 46 -4.93 -3.03 -1.31
CA LEU A 46 -4.75 -1.63 -1.62
C LEU A 46 -5.30 -1.26 -2.99
N PHE A 47 -5.92 -0.09 -3.07
CA PHE A 47 -6.15 0.66 -4.29
C PHE A 47 -5.19 1.85 -4.31
N ILE A 48 -4.42 2.02 -5.39
CA ILE A 48 -3.52 3.15 -5.60
C ILE A 48 -4.10 3.99 -6.72
N ALA A 49 -4.34 5.28 -6.48
CA ALA A 49 -5.03 6.13 -7.45
C ALA A 49 -4.57 7.59 -7.43
N GLY A 50 -5.01 8.34 -8.44
CA GLY A 50 -5.06 9.78 -8.41
C GLY A 50 -6.26 10.32 -7.64
N GLN A 51 -6.49 11.63 -7.72
CA GLN A 51 -7.58 12.33 -7.05
C GLN A 51 -8.95 11.75 -7.47
N PRO A 52 -9.82 11.38 -6.51
CA PRO A 52 -11.24 11.16 -6.80
C PRO A 52 -11.90 12.44 -7.29
N LEU A 53 -12.57 12.37 -8.45
CA LEU A 53 -13.24 13.52 -9.08
C LEU A 53 -14.73 13.57 -8.76
N SER A 54 -15.29 12.46 -8.29
CA SER A 54 -16.70 12.35 -7.91
C SER A 54 -16.93 11.23 -6.89
N SER A 55 -18.10 11.20 -6.27
CA SER A 55 -18.52 10.13 -5.35
C SER A 55 -18.68 8.77 -6.05
N VAL A 56 -18.85 8.74 -7.38
CA VAL A 56 -19.11 7.51 -8.15
C VAL A 56 -17.95 6.53 -8.00
N GLY A 57 -16.72 6.98 -8.20
CA GLY A 57 -15.53 6.11 -8.08
C GLY A 57 -15.36 5.55 -6.66
N ILE A 58 -15.58 6.37 -5.62
CA ILE A 58 -15.47 5.93 -4.22
C ILE A 58 -16.57 4.90 -3.88
N LYS A 59 -17.81 5.13 -4.33
CA LYS A 59 -18.92 4.18 -4.14
C LYS A 59 -18.64 2.85 -4.81
N GLU A 60 -18.01 2.87 -5.99
CA GLU A 60 -17.59 1.64 -6.67
C GLU A 60 -16.50 0.90 -5.91
N LEU A 61 -15.46 1.61 -5.44
CA LEU A 61 -14.42 0.99 -4.61
C LEU A 61 -15.00 0.44 -3.30
N LYS A 62 -16.02 1.07 -2.71
CA LYS A 62 -16.71 0.54 -1.53
C LYS A 62 -17.34 -0.82 -1.82
N ARG A 63 -17.97 -1.00 -3.00
CA ARG A 63 -18.50 -2.31 -3.43
C ARG A 63 -17.41 -3.37 -3.61
N LEU A 64 -16.18 -2.93 -3.92
CA LEU A 64 -15.00 -3.81 -4.04
C LEU A 64 -14.27 -4.01 -2.70
N GLY A 65 -14.86 -3.59 -1.57
CA GLY A 65 -14.33 -3.83 -0.24
C GLY A 65 -13.49 -2.69 0.36
N LEU A 66 -13.58 -1.48 -0.18
CA LEU A 66 -12.94 -0.31 0.43
C LEU A 66 -13.55 -0.01 1.81
N THR A 67 -12.70 0.16 2.81
CA THR A 67 -13.07 0.53 4.19
C THR A 67 -12.37 1.80 4.67
N THR A 68 -11.24 2.15 4.06
CA THR A 68 -10.41 3.27 4.51
C THR A 68 -9.86 4.05 3.33
N ILE A 69 -9.92 5.38 3.39
CA ILE A 69 -9.28 6.30 2.44
C ILE A 69 -8.08 6.94 3.12
N VAL A 70 -6.92 6.89 2.47
CA VAL A 70 -5.69 7.59 2.85
C VAL A 70 -5.38 8.64 1.79
N ASN A 71 -5.59 9.90 2.12
CA ASN A 71 -5.26 11.04 1.28
C ASN A 71 -3.89 11.61 1.70
N ILE A 72 -2.91 11.60 0.78
CA ILE A 72 -1.57 12.13 1.05
C ILE A 72 -1.32 13.50 0.38
N ARG A 73 -2.37 14.18 -0.06
CA ARG A 73 -2.26 15.54 -0.58
C ARG A 73 -1.97 16.53 0.54
N THR A 74 -1.30 17.63 0.22
CA THR A 74 -1.05 18.69 1.20
C THR A 74 -2.36 19.37 1.63
N ALA A 75 -2.38 20.02 2.78
CA ALA A 75 -3.55 20.76 3.24
C ALA A 75 -4.00 21.83 2.23
N GLN A 76 -3.04 22.52 1.59
CA GLN A 76 -3.34 23.51 0.55
C GLN A 76 -4.01 22.90 -0.68
N GLU A 77 -3.63 21.68 -1.07
CA GLU A 77 -4.29 20.96 -2.18
C GLU A 77 -5.72 20.54 -1.80
N VAL A 78 -5.90 20.02 -0.58
CA VAL A 78 -7.20 19.53 -0.09
C VAL A 78 -8.22 20.66 0.05
N THR A 79 -7.79 21.85 0.48
CA THR A 79 -8.69 23.03 0.64
C THR A 79 -8.96 23.78 -0.67
N ASN A 80 -8.33 23.41 -1.77
CA ASN A 80 -8.53 24.03 -3.07
C ASN A 80 -9.58 23.27 -3.88
N PRO A 81 -10.80 23.82 -4.10
CA PRO A 81 -11.89 23.11 -4.78
C PRO A 81 -11.61 22.85 -6.27
N LYS A 82 -10.66 23.57 -6.89
CA LYS A 82 -10.21 23.27 -8.26
C LYS A 82 -9.34 22.02 -8.33
N LEU A 83 -8.67 21.67 -7.23
CA LEU A 83 -7.79 20.53 -7.14
C LEU A 83 -8.45 19.33 -6.46
N THR A 84 -9.40 19.57 -5.57
CA THR A 84 -10.12 18.56 -4.78
C THR A 84 -11.63 18.88 -4.90
N PRO A 85 -12.30 18.37 -5.95
CA PRO A 85 -13.65 18.78 -6.30
C PRO A 85 -14.75 18.21 -5.40
N ILE A 86 -14.40 17.29 -4.49
CA ILE A 86 -15.32 16.68 -3.52
C ILE A 86 -14.76 16.80 -2.11
N ASP A 87 -15.62 16.94 -1.12
CA ASP A 87 -15.24 16.79 0.29
C ASP A 87 -15.16 15.30 0.62
N GLU A 88 -13.93 14.75 0.55
CA GLU A 88 -13.69 13.34 0.80
C GLU A 88 -13.94 12.94 2.25
N SER A 89 -13.74 13.86 3.20
CA SER A 89 -13.98 13.59 4.61
C SER A 89 -15.48 13.44 4.89
N ALA A 90 -16.28 14.37 4.41
CA ALA A 90 -17.74 14.31 4.53
C ALA A 90 -18.32 13.09 3.79
N LEU A 91 -17.87 12.85 2.56
CA LEU A 91 -18.31 11.67 1.78
C LEU A 91 -17.90 10.35 2.46
N SER A 92 -16.73 10.29 3.07
CA SER A 92 -16.29 9.11 3.83
C SER A 92 -17.20 8.84 5.01
N ALA A 93 -17.56 9.87 5.77
CA ALA A 93 -18.50 9.76 6.89
C ALA A 93 -19.88 9.29 6.42
N GLU A 94 -20.42 9.85 5.34
CA GLU A 94 -21.69 9.43 4.72
C GLU A 94 -21.66 7.93 4.34
N LEU A 95 -20.54 7.48 3.79
CA LEU A 95 -20.37 6.11 3.32
C LEU A 95 -19.93 5.13 4.43
N GLY A 96 -19.70 5.57 5.66
CA GLY A 96 -19.17 4.72 6.75
C GLY A 96 -17.74 4.24 6.48
N LEU A 97 -16.94 5.04 5.77
CA LEU A 97 -15.52 4.80 5.51
C LEU A 97 -14.67 5.57 6.51
N LYS A 98 -13.52 5.01 6.88
CA LYS A 98 -12.50 5.74 7.63
C LYS A 98 -11.74 6.66 6.69
N TYR A 99 -11.58 7.93 7.07
CA TYR A 99 -10.75 8.90 6.32
C TYR A 99 -9.50 9.23 7.14
N VAL A 100 -8.33 9.17 6.50
CA VAL A 100 -7.03 9.46 7.10
C VAL A 100 -6.28 10.42 6.18
N HIS A 101 -5.92 11.59 6.70
CA HIS A 101 -5.12 12.56 5.99
C HIS A 101 -3.66 12.49 6.45
N LEU A 102 -2.75 12.11 5.53
CA LEU A 102 -1.30 12.00 5.77
C LEU A 102 -0.53 12.87 4.77
N PRO A 103 -0.57 14.21 4.91
CA PRO A 103 -0.01 15.13 3.92
C PRO A 103 1.48 14.86 3.68
N SER A 104 1.88 14.80 2.41
CA SER A 104 3.24 14.51 2.01
C SER A 104 3.61 15.14 0.67
N GLY A 105 4.86 15.58 0.53
CA GLY A 105 5.40 16.12 -0.73
C GLY A 105 5.17 17.61 -0.95
N GLY A 106 4.96 18.39 0.11
CA GLY A 106 4.80 19.84 0.06
C GLY A 106 5.73 20.58 1.01
N LYS A 107 5.75 21.92 0.90
CA LYS A 107 6.42 22.78 1.87
C LYS A 107 5.83 22.55 3.25
N GLY A 108 6.64 22.22 4.25
CA GLY A 108 6.19 21.87 5.60
C GLY A 108 5.76 20.43 5.82
N THR A 109 5.55 19.65 4.76
CA THR A 109 5.22 18.22 4.82
C THR A 109 6.10 17.42 3.84
N PRO A 110 7.45 17.39 4.05
CA PRO A 110 8.36 16.69 3.15
C PRO A 110 8.08 15.18 3.14
N TYR A 111 8.56 14.50 2.13
CA TYR A 111 8.62 13.03 2.13
C TYR A 111 9.50 12.58 3.30
N ASN A 112 8.99 11.70 4.15
CA ASN A 112 9.74 11.24 5.31
C ASN A 112 9.29 9.84 5.79
N PRO A 113 10.17 9.09 6.50
CA PRO A 113 9.84 7.76 6.99
C PRO A 113 8.69 7.72 8.01
N ALA A 114 8.38 8.83 8.68
CA ALA A 114 7.26 8.88 9.63
C ALA A 114 5.92 8.75 8.91
N THR A 115 5.80 9.28 7.67
CA THR A 115 4.61 9.07 6.82
C THR A 115 4.44 7.59 6.45
N VAL A 116 5.53 6.90 6.11
CA VAL A 116 5.50 5.45 5.81
C VAL A 116 5.04 4.66 7.03
N ARG A 117 5.58 4.97 8.21
CA ARG A 117 5.18 4.35 9.47
C ARG A 117 3.70 4.61 9.82
N ALA A 118 3.22 5.83 9.57
CA ALA A 118 1.80 6.17 9.79
C ALA A 118 0.91 5.38 8.83
N PHE A 119 1.31 5.27 7.57
CA PHE A 119 0.60 4.47 6.57
C PHE A 119 0.59 2.97 6.94
N ALA A 120 1.72 2.41 7.39
CA ALA A 120 1.77 1.02 7.85
C ALA A 120 0.74 0.75 8.95
N ARG A 121 0.64 1.62 9.95
CA ARG A 121 -0.39 1.50 11.01
C ARG A 121 -1.81 1.54 10.46
N VAL A 122 -2.07 2.30 9.40
CA VAL A 122 -3.38 2.31 8.76
C VAL A 122 -3.65 0.96 8.07
N MET A 123 -2.66 0.41 7.36
CA MET A 123 -2.77 -0.90 6.70
C MET A 123 -3.04 -2.02 7.70
N ASP A 124 -2.35 -2.01 8.83
CA ASP A 124 -2.52 -3.02 9.91
C ASP A 124 -3.91 -2.94 10.55
N ALA A 125 -4.44 -1.72 10.72
CA ALA A 125 -5.73 -1.47 11.37
C ALA A 125 -6.94 -1.56 10.43
N ALA A 126 -6.73 -1.66 9.11
CA ALA A 126 -7.82 -1.68 8.14
C ALA A 126 -8.53 -3.04 8.13
N SER A 127 -9.85 -3.02 8.28
CA SER A 127 -10.70 -4.22 8.24
C SER A 127 -10.96 -4.75 6.82
N GLY A 128 -10.66 -3.93 5.80
CA GLY A 128 -10.83 -4.25 4.38
C GLY A 128 -9.79 -3.53 3.55
N LYS A 129 -10.13 -3.22 2.30
CA LYS A 129 -9.19 -2.55 1.38
C LYS A 129 -9.02 -1.07 1.72
N VAL A 130 -7.83 -0.55 1.42
CA VAL A 130 -7.45 0.85 1.62
C VAL A 130 -7.30 1.54 0.26
N LEU A 131 -7.88 2.72 0.07
CA LEU A 131 -7.55 3.60 -1.03
C LEU A 131 -6.40 4.52 -0.60
N LEU A 132 -5.24 4.41 -1.24
CA LEU A 132 -4.14 5.35 -1.12
C LEU A 132 -4.11 6.23 -2.36
N HIS A 133 -4.29 7.55 -2.18
CA HIS A 133 -4.28 8.45 -3.31
C HIS A 133 -3.56 9.78 -3.05
N CYS A 134 -3.20 10.45 -4.14
CA CYS A 134 -2.72 11.82 -4.15
C CYS A 134 -3.36 12.57 -5.34
N ALA A 135 -2.66 13.52 -5.99
CA ALA A 135 -3.17 14.18 -7.19
C ALA A 135 -3.23 13.22 -8.39
N SER A 136 -2.07 12.66 -8.78
CA SER A 136 -1.93 11.82 -9.99
C SER A 136 -1.63 10.34 -9.70
N GLY A 137 -1.56 9.94 -8.43
CA GLY A 137 -1.16 8.59 -8.03
C GLY A 137 0.34 8.37 -7.83
N ARG A 138 1.21 9.26 -8.35
CA ARG A 138 2.67 9.07 -8.26
C ARG A 138 3.19 9.07 -6.82
N ARG A 139 2.83 10.06 -6.01
CA ARG A 139 3.21 10.10 -4.58
C ARG A 139 2.69 8.87 -3.83
N ALA A 140 1.47 8.44 -4.16
CA ALA A 140 0.86 7.25 -3.59
C ALA A 140 1.66 5.99 -3.91
N SER A 141 2.05 5.81 -5.16
CA SER A 141 2.90 4.69 -5.59
C SER A 141 4.25 4.68 -4.88
N HIS A 142 4.91 5.85 -4.69
CA HIS A 142 6.18 5.93 -3.96
C HIS A 142 6.03 5.59 -2.47
N LEU A 143 4.96 6.07 -1.82
CA LEU A 143 4.67 5.71 -0.43
C LEU A 143 4.44 4.21 -0.28
N TRP A 144 3.73 3.61 -1.24
CA TRP A 144 3.52 2.16 -1.26
C TRP A 144 4.83 1.39 -1.45
N VAL A 145 5.69 1.79 -2.41
CA VAL A 145 7.02 1.18 -2.59
C VAL A 145 7.84 1.24 -1.30
N ALA A 146 7.88 2.39 -0.64
CA ALA A 146 8.57 2.52 0.64
C ALA A 146 7.95 1.65 1.75
N TYR A 147 6.64 1.47 1.76
CA TYR A 147 5.93 0.56 2.66
C TYR A 147 6.32 -0.91 2.39
N LEU A 148 6.37 -1.33 1.13
CA LEU A 148 6.80 -2.67 0.75
C LEU A 148 8.21 -2.98 1.26
N VAL A 149 9.14 -2.04 1.08
CA VAL A 149 10.54 -2.20 1.54
C VAL A 149 10.66 -2.21 3.06
N ASN A 150 10.00 -1.27 3.75
CA ASN A 150 10.23 -1.03 5.18
C ASN A 150 9.37 -1.91 6.10
N TYR A 151 8.26 -2.48 5.59
CA TYR A 151 7.25 -3.17 6.42
C TYR A 151 6.76 -4.49 5.83
N GLN A 152 7.16 -4.85 4.61
CA GLN A 152 6.77 -6.11 3.97
C GLN A 152 7.99 -6.91 3.51
N ASP A 153 9.19 -6.48 3.88
CA ASP A 153 10.47 -7.13 3.58
C ASP A 153 10.69 -7.40 2.06
N VAL A 154 10.04 -6.61 1.20
CA VAL A 154 10.22 -6.72 -0.25
C VAL A 154 11.54 -6.05 -0.65
N PRO A 155 12.41 -6.73 -1.41
CA PRO A 155 13.65 -6.14 -1.91
C PRO A 155 13.36 -4.85 -2.72
N LEU A 156 14.20 -3.82 -2.55
CA LEU A 156 13.99 -2.50 -3.16
C LEU A 156 13.79 -2.57 -4.69
N ALA A 157 14.58 -3.36 -5.39
CA ALA A 157 14.45 -3.52 -6.85
C ALA A 157 13.05 -4.06 -7.22
N THR A 158 12.61 -5.12 -6.57
CA THR A 158 11.28 -5.71 -6.75
C THR A 158 10.17 -4.72 -6.42
N ALA A 159 10.30 -3.98 -5.31
CA ALA A 159 9.30 -2.98 -4.91
C ALA A 159 9.21 -1.83 -5.93
N ILE A 160 10.33 -1.40 -6.53
CA ILE A 160 10.35 -0.40 -7.59
C ILE A 160 9.67 -0.94 -8.86
N ASP A 161 9.91 -2.19 -9.25
CA ASP A 161 9.27 -2.79 -10.43
C ASP A 161 7.74 -2.89 -10.24
N LEU A 162 7.28 -3.32 -9.08
CA LEU A 162 5.86 -3.27 -8.71
C LEU A 162 5.29 -1.84 -8.74
N GLY A 163 6.07 -0.87 -8.24
CA GLY A 163 5.70 0.54 -8.29
C GLY A 163 5.52 1.06 -9.72
N ARG A 164 6.37 0.65 -10.65
CA ARG A 164 6.27 1.01 -12.09
C ARG A 164 4.96 0.55 -12.72
N GLU A 165 4.44 -0.59 -12.30
CA GLU A 165 3.12 -1.08 -12.71
C GLU A 165 1.97 -0.23 -12.14
N ALA A 166 2.21 0.52 -11.05
CA ALA A 166 1.24 1.36 -10.36
C ALA A 166 1.55 2.87 -10.46
N ASN A 167 1.95 3.36 -11.63
CA ASN A 167 2.19 4.78 -11.90
C ASN A 167 3.36 5.41 -11.13
N PHE A 168 4.40 4.63 -10.84
CA PHE A 168 5.65 5.13 -10.28
C PHE A 168 6.33 6.10 -11.26
N GLY A 169 6.86 7.18 -10.76
CA GLY A 169 7.51 8.21 -11.59
C GLY A 169 8.64 8.91 -10.86
N SER A 170 9.03 10.09 -11.33
CA SER A 170 10.10 10.90 -10.73
C SER A 170 9.61 11.64 -9.47
N VAL A 171 9.60 10.96 -8.34
CA VAL A 171 9.36 11.54 -7.00
C VAL A 171 10.55 11.10 -6.13
N PRO A 172 11.03 11.91 -5.18
CA PRO A 172 12.15 11.52 -4.33
C PRO A 172 11.75 10.39 -3.37
N LEU A 173 11.98 9.13 -3.80
CA LEU A 173 11.69 7.94 -2.99
C LEU A 173 12.55 7.91 -1.73
N GLU A 174 13.78 8.41 -1.82
CA GLU A 174 14.74 8.53 -0.71
C GLU A 174 14.15 9.27 0.49
N GLY A 175 13.28 10.23 0.26
CA GLY A 175 12.60 10.95 1.34
C GLY A 175 11.71 10.06 2.20
N TYR A 176 11.17 8.98 1.65
CA TYR A 176 10.38 8.00 2.39
C TYR A 176 11.22 6.89 3.00
N LEU A 177 12.36 6.57 2.41
CA LEU A 177 13.28 5.53 2.87
C LEU A 177 14.28 6.11 3.89
N LYS A 178 14.88 5.24 4.68
CA LYS A 178 16.05 5.58 5.49
C LYS A 178 17.28 5.37 4.64
N GLY A 179 17.85 6.42 4.04
CA GLY A 179 19.10 6.34 3.27
C GLY A 179 18.96 6.79 1.83
N SER A 180 20.08 6.75 1.11
CA SER A 180 20.19 7.11 -0.31
C SER A 180 20.00 5.89 -1.20
N ILE A 181 19.42 6.09 -2.39
CA ILE A 181 19.32 5.09 -3.43
C ILE A 181 20.48 5.33 -4.41
N ASN A 182 21.34 4.33 -4.57
CA ASN A 182 22.38 4.36 -5.58
C ASN A 182 21.89 3.63 -6.84
N TYR A 183 21.72 4.34 -7.93
CA TYR A 183 21.38 3.77 -9.23
C TYR A 183 22.67 3.34 -9.93
N LEU A 184 22.85 2.03 -10.12
CA LEU A 184 23.91 1.51 -11.00
C LEU A 184 23.36 1.49 -12.43
N LEU A 185 23.93 2.31 -13.29
CA LEU A 185 23.67 2.22 -14.72
C LEU A 185 24.48 1.03 -15.26
N THR A 186 23.81 -0.06 -15.56
CA THR A 186 24.40 -1.16 -16.34
C THR A 186 24.26 -0.82 -17.82
N ASN A 187 25.38 -0.66 -18.51
CA ASN A 187 25.42 -0.47 -19.97
C ASN A 187 25.01 -1.76 -20.69
#